data_fe5b515394d84283d0a4bceb3b183c8f
#
_entry.id   fe5b515394d84283d0a4bceb3b183c8f
#
_cell.length_a   1.000
_cell.length_b   1.000
_cell.length_c   1.000
_cell.angle_alpha   90.00
_cell.angle_beta   90.00
_cell.angle_gamma   90.00
#
_symmetry.space_group_name_H-M   'P 1'
#
loop_
_entity.id
_entity.type
_entity.pdbx_description
1 polymer ?
#
loop_
_entity_poly.entity_id
_entity_poly.type
_entity_poly.pdbx_seq_one_letter_code
_entity_poly.pdbx_strand_id
1 'polypeptide(L)'
;MILFSTISYSLTFAWVLTGLAAVLAIITVIVLMRPMITIGKQRTPYEPTSAENAPKVSVVVCSGNREDELHAYLDTLTQQDYPNFEIIVVCDSTSEQSEILAESCQLRYDNVYVTFIPPGSHNLSRRKLALTLGMKAASGEIVVTTVSNASIPSKQWLSELIAPFRAEGGENIDLSLGYSHMDFSQMKSISRWYREFDSLITDSRWLGYALAGDPYRGDGYNLALRRELFFRHKGYSRSIGIQSGDDDIFIHEIATPDNTTAVLSLASILTIEWGDASSRIWKDRKDQYDYTSHWLPQTPFTLSGALSAMQWIIPLLCIGAILIGAMFLFDNLASDHSEMIQTLVEIPVAALVWGGFLLAEILVYRRCAARMGATRLWWALPWFMLIKPICNLIFRLRHRH
;
A
#
# COMPACT_ATOMS: atom_id res chain seq x y z
N MET A 1 -33.90 -43.08 -22.89
CA MET A 1 -32.45 -43.25 -23.03
C MET A 1 -31.73 -41.90 -23.30
N ILE A 2 -32.23 -41.07 -24.23
CA ILE A 2 -31.62 -39.74 -24.52
C ILE A 2 -31.76 -38.77 -23.32
N LEU A 3 -32.90 -38.73 -22.62
CA LEU A 3 -33.11 -37.90 -21.44
C LEU A 3 -32.15 -38.28 -20.28
N PHE A 4 -31.94 -39.55 -20.00
CA PHE A 4 -31.04 -40.04 -18.95
C PHE A 4 -29.57 -39.67 -19.22
N SER A 5 -29.13 -39.71 -20.51
CA SER A 5 -27.78 -39.30 -20.84
C SER A 5 -27.56 -37.80 -20.65
N THR A 6 -28.53 -36.97 -21.00
CA THR A 6 -28.47 -35.48 -20.82
C THR A 6 -28.46 -35.09 -19.36
N ILE A 7 -29.16 -35.80 -18.51
CA ILE A 7 -29.29 -35.59 -17.08
C ILE A 7 -27.98 -35.93 -16.36
N SER A 8 -27.36 -37.08 -16.64
CA SER A 8 -26.07 -37.48 -16.04
C SER A 8 -24.95 -36.51 -16.46
N TYR A 9 -24.95 -35.97 -17.66
CA TYR A 9 -23.99 -34.95 -18.10
C TYR A 9 -24.16 -33.64 -17.34
N SER A 10 -25.36 -33.22 -16.94
CA SER A 10 -25.58 -31.96 -16.24
C SER A 10 -25.08 -32.01 -14.82
N LEU A 11 -25.28 -33.08 -14.08
CA LEU A 11 -24.77 -33.25 -12.70
C LEU A 11 -23.24 -33.40 -12.67
N THR A 12 -22.66 -34.15 -13.60
CA THR A 12 -21.21 -34.25 -13.75
C THR A 12 -20.61 -32.87 -14.05
N PHE A 13 -21.29 -32.04 -14.86
CA PHE A 13 -20.86 -30.68 -15.15
C PHE A 13 -20.90 -29.77 -13.92
N ALA A 14 -21.92 -29.87 -13.05
CA ALA A 14 -21.96 -29.13 -11.79
C ALA A 14 -20.76 -29.48 -10.86
N TRP A 15 -20.41 -30.75 -10.73
CA TRP A 15 -19.22 -31.20 -10.00
C TRP A 15 -17.93 -30.68 -10.60
N VAL A 16 -17.81 -30.61 -11.91
CA VAL A 16 -16.64 -30.03 -12.61
C VAL A 16 -16.52 -28.55 -12.30
N LEU A 17 -17.63 -27.79 -12.32
CA LEU A 17 -17.61 -26.37 -11.95
C LEU A 17 -17.19 -26.16 -10.50
N THR A 18 -17.72 -26.94 -9.59
CA THR A 18 -17.37 -26.89 -8.15
C THR A 18 -15.90 -27.25 -7.92
N GLY A 19 -15.39 -28.28 -8.57
CA GLY A 19 -13.99 -28.68 -8.51
C GLY A 19 -13.06 -27.59 -9.05
N LEU A 20 -13.40 -27.00 -10.21
CA LEU A 20 -12.67 -25.89 -10.79
C LEU A 20 -12.67 -24.67 -9.87
N ALA A 21 -13.83 -24.31 -9.30
CA ALA A 21 -13.93 -23.21 -8.34
C ALA A 21 -13.05 -23.45 -7.10
N ALA A 22 -13.01 -24.66 -6.57
CA ALA A 22 -12.16 -25.01 -5.43
C ALA A 22 -10.66 -24.86 -5.75
N VAL A 23 -10.22 -25.36 -6.91
CA VAL A 23 -8.82 -25.21 -7.36
C VAL A 23 -8.46 -23.73 -7.53
N LEU A 24 -9.31 -22.96 -8.20
CA LEU A 24 -9.08 -21.52 -8.39
C LEU A 24 -9.09 -20.76 -7.05
N ALA A 25 -9.96 -21.12 -6.10
CA ALA A 25 -9.98 -20.53 -4.76
C ALA A 25 -8.66 -20.77 -4.01
N ILE A 26 -8.14 -22.00 -4.04
CA ILE A 26 -6.84 -22.35 -3.43
C ILE A 26 -5.69 -21.54 -4.07
N ILE A 27 -5.63 -21.49 -5.40
CA ILE A 27 -4.62 -20.73 -6.14
C ILE A 27 -4.72 -19.23 -5.78
N THR A 28 -5.93 -18.70 -5.72
CA THR A 28 -6.18 -17.29 -5.38
C THR A 28 -5.63 -16.97 -3.99
N VAL A 29 -5.97 -17.76 -3.00
CA VAL A 29 -5.51 -17.53 -1.62
C VAL A 29 -3.99 -17.67 -1.50
N ILE A 30 -3.40 -18.73 -2.06
CA ILE A 30 -1.95 -19.02 -1.88
C ILE A 30 -1.08 -18.09 -2.73
N VAL A 31 -1.45 -17.84 -3.99
CA VAL A 31 -0.61 -17.12 -4.96
C VAL A 31 -0.99 -15.65 -5.04
N LEU A 32 -2.26 -15.35 -5.31
CA LEU A 32 -2.67 -13.97 -5.60
C LEU A 32 -2.78 -13.11 -4.34
N MET A 33 -3.11 -13.71 -3.18
CA MET A 33 -3.13 -13.02 -1.89
C MET A 33 -1.79 -13.11 -1.12
N ARG A 34 -0.74 -13.67 -1.72
CA ARG A 34 0.58 -13.80 -1.10
C ARG A 34 1.10 -12.49 -0.48
N PRO A 35 1.02 -11.32 -1.12
CA PRO A 35 1.47 -10.07 -0.52
C PRO A 35 0.78 -9.76 0.82
N MET A 36 -0.54 -9.91 0.89
CA MET A 36 -1.29 -9.70 2.14
C MET A 36 -0.95 -10.74 3.22
N ILE A 37 -0.72 -12.00 2.82
CA ILE A 37 -0.31 -13.07 3.73
C ILE A 37 1.07 -12.76 4.32
N THR A 38 2.00 -12.24 3.51
CA THR A 38 3.33 -11.83 3.94
C THR A 38 3.25 -10.74 5.00
N ILE A 39 2.45 -9.69 4.76
CA ILE A 39 2.20 -8.64 5.76
C ILE A 39 1.60 -9.22 7.04
N GLY A 40 0.60 -10.08 6.93
CA GLY A 40 -0.06 -10.70 8.08
C GLY A 40 0.85 -11.60 8.94
N LYS A 41 1.95 -12.10 8.39
CA LYS A 41 2.95 -12.94 9.07
C LYS A 41 4.08 -12.15 9.73
N GLN A 42 4.22 -10.85 9.43
CA GLN A 42 5.27 -10.02 10.03
C GLN A 42 5.19 -10.04 11.55
N ARG A 43 6.27 -10.44 12.23
CA ARG A 43 6.19 -10.78 13.65
C ARG A 43 6.70 -9.73 14.62
N THR A 44 7.74 -8.98 14.28
CA THR A 44 8.37 -8.07 15.26
C THR A 44 8.97 -6.85 14.61
N PRO A 45 8.89 -5.69 15.25
CA PRO A 45 9.78 -4.57 14.95
C PRO A 45 11.22 -4.99 15.22
N TYR A 46 12.18 -4.34 14.57
CA TYR A 46 13.58 -4.48 14.90
C TYR A 46 13.81 -4.00 16.35
N GLU A 47 14.59 -4.76 17.11
CA GLU A 47 15.01 -4.27 18.44
C GLU A 47 15.91 -3.04 18.26
N PRO A 48 15.66 -1.94 18.98
CA PRO A 48 16.50 -0.76 18.90
C PRO A 48 17.90 -1.11 19.41
N THR A 49 18.89 -0.95 18.54
CA THR A 49 20.29 -1.14 18.90
C THR A 49 20.74 -0.02 19.84
N SER A 50 21.72 -0.26 20.70
CA SER A 50 22.25 0.73 21.67
C SER A 50 22.68 2.04 21.00
N ALA A 51 22.54 3.16 21.71
CA ALA A 51 22.78 4.51 21.21
C ALA A 51 24.25 4.82 20.86
N GLU A 52 25.20 4.00 21.30
CA GLU A 52 26.65 4.32 21.25
C GLU A 52 27.24 4.48 19.85
N ASN A 53 26.60 3.89 18.79
CA ASN A 53 27.07 4.00 17.42
C ASN A 53 25.92 4.37 16.46
N ALA A 54 25.01 5.24 16.88
CA ALA A 54 23.90 5.65 16.04
C ALA A 54 24.38 6.53 14.88
N PRO A 55 24.17 6.15 13.60
CA PRO A 55 24.54 6.98 12.48
C PRO A 55 23.81 8.32 12.53
N LYS A 56 24.43 9.38 12.01
CA LYS A 56 23.75 10.67 11.89
C LYS A 56 22.63 10.57 10.84
N VAL A 57 21.44 11.03 11.22
CA VAL A 57 20.24 11.01 10.38
C VAL A 57 19.82 12.43 10.04
N SER A 58 19.49 12.68 8.78
CA SER A 58 18.84 13.92 8.36
C SER A 58 17.39 13.64 7.95
N VAL A 59 16.43 14.22 8.68
CA VAL A 59 15.00 14.10 8.34
C VAL A 59 14.61 15.25 7.43
N VAL A 60 14.33 14.96 6.17
CA VAL A 60 13.90 15.94 5.17
C VAL A 60 12.38 16.04 5.18
N VAL A 61 11.88 17.21 5.55
CA VAL A 61 10.45 17.54 5.63
C VAL A 61 10.09 18.45 4.47
N CYS A 62 9.26 17.96 3.56
CA CYS A 62 8.67 18.80 2.50
C CYS A 62 7.41 19.48 3.05
N SER A 63 7.45 20.80 3.28
CA SER A 63 6.29 21.52 3.85
C SER A 63 5.18 21.71 2.82
N GLY A 64 5.47 21.74 1.54
CA GLY A 64 4.51 22.12 0.53
C GLY A 64 3.96 23.52 0.86
N ASN A 65 2.62 23.69 0.74
CA ASN A 65 1.92 24.92 1.12
C ASN A 65 1.17 24.77 2.48
N ARG A 66 1.69 23.95 3.39
CA ARG A 66 1.04 23.60 4.68
C ARG A 66 1.83 24.12 5.88
N GLU A 67 2.07 25.40 5.87
CA GLU A 67 2.93 26.08 6.84
C GLU A 67 2.33 26.09 8.26
N ASP A 68 1.00 26.22 8.37
CA ASP A 68 0.29 26.25 9.66
C ASP A 68 0.41 24.94 10.45
N GLU A 69 0.63 23.83 9.75
CA GLU A 69 0.79 22.50 10.36
C GLU A 69 2.25 22.21 10.74
N LEU A 70 3.21 22.97 10.20
CA LEU A 70 4.64 22.70 10.32
C LEU A 70 5.14 22.77 11.78
N HIS A 71 4.74 23.78 12.54
CA HIS A 71 5.17 23.92 13.95
C HIS A 71 4.69 22.74 14.80
N ALA A 72 3.42 22.37 14.69
CA ALA A 72 2.87 21.23 15.43
C ALA A 72 3.58 19.92 15.06
N TYR A 73 3.93 19.76 13.79
CA TYR A 73 4.69 18.63 13.29
C TYR A 73 6.12 18.60 13.85
N LEU A 74 6.83 19.74 13.82
CA LEU A 74 8.18 19.86 14.35
C LEU A 74 8.24 19.61 15.85
N ASP A 75 7.25 20.08 16.63
CA ASP A 75 7.15 19.79 18.06
C ASP A 75 7.11 18.28 18.35
N THR A 76 6.48 17.50 17.47
CA THR A 76 6.42 16.04 17.59
C THR A 76 7.70 15.38 17.07
N LEU A 77 8.25 15.90 15.99
CA LEU A 77 9.44 15.34 15.34
C LEU A 77 10.70 15.55 16.19
N THR A 78 10.85 16.70 16.84
CA THR A 78 11.99 17.00 17.72
C THR A 78 12.01 16.14 18.98
N GLN A 79 10.89 15.51 19.35
CA GLN A 79 10.77 14.62 20.50
C GLN A 79 11.07 13.15 20.18
N GLN A 80 11.59 12.84 18.98
CA GLN A 80 11.94 11.46 18.63
C GLN A 80 13.07 10.92 19.50
N ASP A 81 12.91 9.67 19.92
CA ASP A 81 13.89 8.94 20.73
C ASP A 81 15.02 8.39 19.83
N TYR A 82 15.81 9.31 19.28
CA TYR A 82 16.99 9.02 18.48
C TYR A 82 18.09 10.07 18.78
N PRO A 83 19.32 9.64 19.12
CA PRO A 83 20.29 10.56 19.75
C PRO A 83 20.97 11.52 18.77
N ASN A 84 21.05 11.19 17.49
CA ASN A 84 21.89 11.93 16.52
C ASN A 84 21.13 12.22 15.22
N PHE A 85 20.28 13.23 15.23
CA PHE A 85 19.54 13.63 14.02
C PHE A 85 19.41 15.15 13.89
N GLU A 86 19.23 15.58 12.65
CA GLU A 86 18.88 16.93 12.25
C GLU A 86 17.60 16.91 11.41
N ILE A 87 16.91 18.03 11.35
CA ILE A 87 15.69 18.20 10.56
C ILE A 87 15.95 19.27 9.50
N ILE A 88 15.63 18.94 8.25
CA ILE A 88 15.77 19.86 7.12
C ILE A 88 14.39 20.11 6.56
N VAL A 89 13.88 21.30 6.78
CA VAL A 89 12.60 21.76 6.24
C VAL A 89 12.85 22.38 4.88
N VAL A 90 12.15 21.90 3.86
CA VAL A 90 12.20 22.47 2.51
C VAL A 90 10.88 23.18 2.25
N CYS A 91 10.91 24.51 2.24
CA CYS A 91 9.75 25.36 2.02
C CYS A 91 9.58 25.72 0.56
N ASP A 92 8.35 25.89 0.16
CA ASP A 92 7.99 26.50 -1.12
C ASP A 92 8.03 28.02 -1.00
N SER A 93 9.11 28.64 -1.44
CA SER A 93 9.43 30.04 -1.24
C SER A 93 8.53 31.07 -1.96
N THR A 94 7.30 30.73 -2.20
CA THR A 94 6.39 31.61 -2.95
C THR A 94 5.70 32.67 -2.09
N SER A 95 5.89 32.67 -0.75
CA SER A 95 5.26 33.65 0.14
C SER A 95 6.22 34.20 1.18
N GLU A 96 6.05 35.48 1.53
CA GLU A 96 6.71 36.15 2.66
C GLU A 96 6.44 35.39 3.99
N GLN A 97 5.31 34.73 4.10
CA GLN A 97 4.93 33.92 5.25
C GLN A 97 5.86 32.70 5.42
N SER A 98 6.30 32.07 4.33
CA SER A 98 7.24 30.95 4.40
C SER A 98 8.60 31.36 4.97
N GLU A 99 9.08 32.57 4.66
CA GLU A 99 10.35 33.08 5.19
C GLU A 99 10.26 33.37 6.68
N ILE A 100 9.20 34.05 7.12
CA ILE A 100 8.94 34.34 8.55
C ILE A 100 8.82 33.03 9.36
N LEU A 101 8.11 32.05 8.82
CA LEU A 101 7.96 30.74 9.45
C LEU A 101 9.30 30.03 9.57
N ALA A 102 10.13 30.06 8.53
CA ALA A 102 11.44 29.46 8.52
C ALA A 102 12.35 30.06 9.60
N GLU A 103 12.38 31.40 9.70
CA GLU A 103 13.14 32.10 10.73
C GLU A 103 12.65 31.73 12.13
N SER A 104 11.34 31.67 12.33
CA SER A 104 10.75 31.28 13.61
C SER A 104 11.10 29.82 14.00
N CYS A 105 11.16 28.90 13.04
CA CYS A 105 11.58 27.53 13.28
C CYS A 105 13.06 27.44 13.68
N GLN A 106 13.95 28.17 13.02
CA GLN A 106 15.38 28.20 13.35
C GLN A 106 15.66 28.81 14.72
N LEU A 107 14.84 29.77 15.13
CA LEU A 107 14.96 30.38 16.46
C LEU A 107 14.42 29.47 17.59
N ARG A 108 13.48 28.59 17.28
CA ARG A 108 12.80 27.75 18.27
C ARG A 108 13.48 26.39 18.48
N TYR A 109 14.13 25.84 17.46
CA TYR A 109 14.67 24.49 17.47
C TYR A 109 16.16 24.47 17.07
N ASP A 110 17.00 23.90 17.90
CA ASP A 110 18.47 23.91 17.70
C ASP A 110 18.93 22.99 16.56
N ASN A 111 18.15 21.96 16.22
CA ASN A 111 18.49 20.96 15.19
C ASN A 111 17.65 21.07 13.92
N VAL A 112 16.98 22.20 13.70
CA VAL A 112 16.16 22.47 12.51
C VAL A 112 16.84 23.45 11.57
N TYR A 113 17.00 23.06 10.32
CA TYR A 113 17.53 23.89 9.26
C TYR A 113 16.47 24.07 8.17
N VAL A 114 16.38 25.26 7.61
CA VAL A 114 15.39 25.57 6.59
C VAL A 114 16.08 25.90 5.26
N THR A 115 15.53 25.39 4.18
CA THR A 115 15.94 25.72 2.82
C THR A 115 14.72 25.96 1.93
N PHE A 116 14.91 26.64 0.81
CA PHE A 116 13.81 27.10 -0.04
C PHE A 116 13.95 26.60 -1.47
N ILE A 117 12.81 26.31 -2.09
CA ILE A 117 12.77 26.01 -3.52
C ILE A 117 12.97 27.34 -4.29
N PRO A 118 13.94 27.43 -5.24
CA PRO A 118 14.14 28.64 -6.01
C PRO A 118 12.88 29.06 -6.79
N PRO A 119 12.56 30.37 -6.84
CA PRO A 119 11.46 30.87 -7.66
C PRO A 119 11.69 30.59 -9.15
N GLY A 120 10.63 30.39 -9.92
CA GLY A 120 10.73 30.18 -11.37
C GLY A 120 10.92 28.73 -11.85
N SER A 121 11.01 27.75 -10.96
CA SER A 121 11.17 26.32 -11.31
C SER A 121 9.84 25.60 -11.61
N HIS A 122 9.01 26.19 -12.48
CA HIS A 122 7.65 25.70 -12.75
C HIS A 122 7.58 24.46 -13.64
N ASN A 123 8.65 24.15 -14.38
CA ASN A 123 8.67 23.04 -15.34
C ASN A 123 9.16 21.72 -14.74
N LEU A 124 9.53 21.71 -13.47
CA LEU A 124 10.02 20.53 -12.75
C LEU A 124 9.03 20.10 -11.68
N SER A 125 9.04 18.83 -11.35
CA SER A 125 8.30 18.34 -10.19
C SER A 125 8.81 19.06 -8.93
N ARG A 126 7.95 19.87 -8.30
CA ARG A 126 8.31 20.62 -7.08
C ARG A 126 8.75 19.69 -5.96
N ARG A 127 8.09 18.53 -5.82
CA ARG A 127 8.45 17.54 -4.82
C ARG A 127 9.84 16.95 -5.08
N LYS A 128 10.17 16.55 -6.31
CA LYS A 128 11.53 16.06 -6.64
C LYS A 128 12.59 17.11 -6.41
N LEU A 129 12.27 18.37 -6.71
CA LEU A 129 13.17 19.48 -6.44
C LEU A 129 13.35 19.71 -4.95
N ALA A 130 12.27 19.71 -4.16
CA ALA A 130 12.32 19.81 -2.70
C ALA A 130 13.19 18.70 -2.09
N LEU A 131 12.94 17.44 -2.47
CA LEU A 131 13.72 16.30 -2.02
C LEU A 131 15.20 16.41 -2.42
N THR A 132 15.49 16.87 -3.65
CA THR A 132 16.88 17.08 -4.10
C THR A 132 17.60 18.14 -3.28
N LEU A 133 16.92 19.24 -2.93
CA LEU A 133 17.48 20.29 -2.08
C LEU A 133 17.69 19.79 -0.66
N GLY A 134 16.73 19.07 -0.10
CA GLY A 134 16.85 18.44 1.20
C GLY A 134 18.03 17.45 1.25
N MET A 135 18.18 16.60 0.23
CA MET A 135 19.33 15.68 0.11
C MET A 135 20.68 16.38 0.02
N LYS A 136 20.76 17.56 -0.64
CA LYS A 136 21.98 18.36 -0.72
C LYS A 136 22.29 19.03 0.61
N ALA A 137 21.28 19.52 1.32
CA ALA A 137 21.44 20.16 2.62
C ALA A 137 21.76 19.14 3.74
N ALA A 138 21.33 17.89 3.56
CA ALA A 138 21.56 16.82 4.52
C ALA A 138 23.04 16.60 4.81
N SER A 139 23.41 16.51 6.08
CA SER A 139 24.77 16.13 6.54
C SER A 139 24.83 14.72 7.14
N GLY A 140 23.67 14.09 7.35
CA GLY A 140 23.57 12.71 7.84
C GLY A 140 23.96 11.66 6.81
N GLU A 141 24.42 10.53 7.28
CA GLU A 141 24.68 9.34 6.47
C GLU A 141 23.38 8.76 5.90
N ILE A 142 22.33 8.77 6.71
CA ILE A 142 21.00 8.29 6.35
C ILE A 142 20.07 9.50 6.24
N VAL A 143 19.27 9.52 5.19
CA VAL A 143 18.23 10.54 4.99
C VAL A 143 16.86 9.88 5.08
N VAL A 144 15.99 10.49 5.90
CA VAL A 144 14.58 10.11 6.01
C VAL A 144 13.74 11.16 5.32
N THR A 145 12.79 10.76 4.49
CA THR A 145 11.86 11.68 3.81
C THR A 145 10.47 11.60 4.42
N THR A 146 9.89 12.76 4.68
CA THR A 146 8.54 12.89 5.23
C THR A 146 7.86 14.19 4.79
N VAL A 147 6.66 14.47 5.31
CA VAL A 147 5.87 15.67 4.99
C VAL A 147 5.30 16.31 6.26
N SER A 148 5.06 17.62 6.23
CA SER A 148 4.59 18.37 7.39
C SER A 148 3.18 18.04 7.87
N ASN A 149 2.38 17.39 7.03
CA ASN A 149 1.02 16.92 7.37
C ASN A 149 0.97 15.43 7.75
N ALA A 150 2.11 14.85 8.14
CA ALA A 150 2.16 13.51 8.72
C ALA A 150 1.91 13.56 10.23
N SER A 151 1.09 12.66 10.73
CA SER A 151 0.95 12.38 12.16
C SER A 151 1.88 11.24 12.52
N ILE A 152 2.80 11.50 13.46
CA ILE A 152 3.80 10.53 13.93
C ILE A 152 3.22 9.80 15.14
N PRO A 153 3.05 8.47 15.09
CA PRO A 153 2.34 7.72 16.13
C PRO A 153 3.15 7.52 17.41
N SER A 154 4.49 7.60 17.34
CA SER A 154 5.38 7.22 18.44
C SER A 154 6.69 8.01 18.42
N LYS A 155 7.29 8.20 19.59
CA LYS A 155 8.67 8.71 19.72
C LYS A 155 9.71 7.73 19.14
N GLN A 156 9.34 6.49 18.88
CA GLN A 156 10.21 5.45 18.34
C GLN A 156 10.15 5.35 16.81
N TRP A 157 9.33 6.17 16.15
CA TRP A 157 9.17 6.12 14.69
C TRP A 157 10.50 6.15 13.94
N LEU A 158 11.36 7.13 14.28
CA LEU A 158 12.65 7.30 13.62
C LEU A 158 13.59 6.13 13.91
N SER A 159 13.67 5.70 15.17
CA SER A 159 14.50 4.56 15.59
C SER A 159 14.12 3.27 14.87
N GLU A 160 12.82 2.98 14.73
CA GLU A 160 12.35 1.78 14.05
C GLU A 160 12.59 1.82 12.55
N LEU A 161 12.35 2.96 11.90
CA LEU A 161 12.59 3.11 10.46
C LEU A 161 14.07 2.93 10.10
N ILE A 162 14.97 3.32 10.99
CA ILE A 162 16.44 3.25 10.83
C ILE A 162 17.04 1.92 11.31
N ALA A 163 16.32 1.17 12.13
CA ALA A 163 16.81 -0.08 12.69
C ALA A 163 17.46 -1.05 11.70
N PRO A 164 16.95 -1.22 10.46
CA PRO A 164 17.58 -2.10 9.47
C PRO A 164 19.03 -1.75 9.12
N PHE A 165 19.39 -0.47 9.09
CA PHE A 165 20.77 -0.03 8.79
C PHE A 165 21.76 -0.35 9.89
N ARG A 166 21.24 -0.65 11.10
CA ARG A 166 22.01 -0.91 12.33
C ARG A 166 22.01 -2.37 12.74
N ALA A 167 21.15 -3.17 12.15
CA ALA A 167 21.07 -4.60 12.43
C ALA A 167 22.34 -5.31 11.94
N GLU A 168 22.60 -6.50 12.47
CA GLU A 168 23.67 -7.37 11.96
C GLU A 168 23.42 -7.67 10.48
N GLY A 169 24.40 -7.41 9.62
CA GLY A 169 24.23 -7.45 8.17
C GLY A 169 23.60 -6.20 7.54
N GLY A 170 23.23 -5.18 8.34
CA GLY A 170 22.64 -3.92 7.86
C GLY A 170 23.60 -3.03 7.05
N GLU A 171 24.87 -3.39 6.98
CA GLU A 171 25.88 -2.71 6.16
C GLU A 171 25.52 -2.69 4.68
N ASN A 172 24.82 -3.72 4.22
CA ASN A 172 24.35 -3.85 2.84
C ASN A 172 23.00 -3.15 2.59
N ILE A 173 22.31 -2.72 3.64
CA ILE A 173 21.02 -2.04 3.49
C ILE A 173 21.25 -0.57 3.14
N ASP A 174 20.81 -0.20 1.95
CA ASP A 174 20.83 1.16 1.46
C ASP A 174 19.45 1.84 1.53
N LEU A 175 18.36 1.04 1.69
CA LEU A 175 17.00 1.51 1.58
C LEU A 175 16.09 0.82 2.61
N SER A 176 15.39 1.60 3.44
CA SER A 176 14.36 1.13 4.36
C SER A 176 13.01 1.76 3.98
N LEU A 177 12.06 0.91 3.61
CA LEU A 177 10.73 1.30 3.18
C LEU A 177 9.76 1.24 4.37
N GLY A 178 9.34 2.39 4.85
CA GLY A 178 8.23 2.51 5.80
C GLY A 178 6.88 2.51 5.07
N TYR A 179 5.82 2.64 5.84
CA TYR A 179 4.46 2.74 5.35
C TYR A 179 3.75 3.95 5.92
N SER A 180 2.99 4.65 5.11
CA SER A 180 2.04 5.65 5.55
C SER A 180 0.66 5.41 4.98
N HIS A 181 -0.38 5.69 5.75
CA HIS A 181 -1.74 5.64 5.26
C HIS A 181 -2.38 7.02 5.24
N MET A 182 -3.32 7.19 4.33
CA MET A 182 -4.07 8.43 4.19
C MET A 182 -5.25 8.44 5.17
N ASP A 183 -5.40 9.52 5.95
CA ASP A 183 -6.58 9.70 6.81
C ASP A 183 -7.80 10.13 6.01
N PHE A 184 -8.90 9.39 6.18
CA PHE A 184 -10.21 9.71 5.62
C PHE A 184 -11.25 10.02 6.70
N SER A 185 -10.85 10.20 7.97
CA SER A 185 -11.76 10.36 9.12
C SER A 185 -12.67 11.57 8.97
N GLN A 186 -12.19 12.65 8.36
CA GLN A 186 -12.93 13.88 8.12
C GLN A 186 -14.04 13.74 7.04
N MET A 187 -13.99 12.68 6.25
CA MET A 187 -15.03 12.44 5.24
C MET A 187 -16.29 11.86 5.87
N LYS A 188 -17.44 12.53 5.68
CA LYS A 188 -18.74 12.11 6.22
C LYS A 188 -19.47 11.07 5.37
N SER A 189 -18.95 10.68 4.21
CA SER A 189 -19.61 9.80 3.25
C SER A 189 -19.22 8.33 3.44
N ILE A 190 -20.15 7.40 3.14
CA ILE A 190 -19.87 5.94 3.05
C ILE A 190 -18.69 5.66 2.09
N SER A 191 -18.51 6.51 1.09
CA SER A 191 -17.40 6.41 0.14
C SER A 191 -16.02 6.49 0.80
N ARG A 192 -15.90 7.01 2.03
CA ARG A 192 -14.64 6.99 2.78
C ARG A 192 -14.17 5.56 3.03
N TRP A 193 -15.05 4.65 3.44
CA TRP A 193 -14.70 3.25 3.70
C TRP A 193 -14.19 2.53 2.47
N TYR A 194 -14.79 2.83 1.30
CA TYR A 194 -14.29 2.28 0.04
C TYR A 194 -12.89 2.82 -0.30
N ARG A 195 -12.62 4.11 -0.04
CA ARG A 195 -11.29 4.70 -0.31
C ARG A 195 -10.22 4.18 0.63
N GLU A 196 -10.53 4.02 1.91
CA GLU A 196 -9.65 3.35 2.88
C GLU A 196 -9.32 1.92 2.42
N PHE A 197 -10.36 1.16 2.01
CA PHE A 197 -10.19 -0.17 1.47
C PHE A 197 -9.34 -0.18 0.19
N ASP A 198 -9.64 0.66 -0.78
CA ASP A 198 -8.92 0.72 -2.06
C ASP A 198 -7.44 1.11 -1.87
N SER A 199 -7.15 2.06 -0.97
CA SER A 199 -5.80 2.45 -0.58
C SER A 199 -5.07 1.29 0.10
N LEU A 200 -5.68 0.66 1.10
CA LEU A 200 -5.10 -0.48 1.81
C LEU A 200 -4.75 -1.63 0.86
N ILE A 201 -5.66 -2.02 -0.04
CA ILE A 201 -5.41 -3.09 -1.03
C ILE A 201 -4.28 -2.70 -1.98
N THR A 202 -4.22 -1.45 -2.38
CA THR A 202 -3.16 -0.95 -3.28
C THR A 202 -1.81 -0.97 -2.58
N ASP A 203 -1.76 -0.46 -1.36
CA ASP A 203 -0.52 -0.36 -0.58
C ASP A 203 -0.06 -1.73 -0.07
N SER A 204 -0.98 -2.63 0.33
CA SER A 204 -0.63 -3.99 0.74
C SER A 204 0.09 -4.79 -0.35
N ARG A 205 -0.11 -4.46 -1.61
CA ARG A 205 0.57 -5.10 -2.73
C ARG A 205 2.06 -4.79 -2.71
N TRP A 206 2.43 -3.53 -2.86
CA TRP A 206 3.84 -3.16 -2.93
C TRP A 206 4.59 -3.47 -1.63
N LEU A 207 3.95 -3.20 -0.50
CA LEU A 207 4.53 -3.49 0.82
C LEU A 207 4.75 -4.99 1.03
N GLY A 208 3.79 -5.82 0.61
CA GLY A 208 3.92 -7.28 0.69
C GLY A 208 5.01 -7.84 -0.20
N TYR A 209 5.23 -7.26 -1.38
CA TYR A 209 6.38 -7.61 -2.24
C TYR A 209 7.69 -7.16 -1.61
N ALA A 210 7.78 -5.95 -1.08
CA ALA A 210 8.97 -5.45 -0.40
C ALA A 210 9.34 -6.32 0.83
N LEU A 211 8.36 -6.69 1.66
CA LEU A 211 8.54 -7.61 2.78
C LEU A 211 8.92 -9.05 2.35
N ALA A 212 8.62 -9.42 1.12
CA ALA A 212 9.01 -10.71 0.55
C ALA A 212 10.41 -10.69 -0.09
N GLY A 213 11.12 -9.54 -0.06
CA GLY A 213 12.43 -9.36 -0.68
C GLY A 213 12.38 -9.06 -2.19
N ASP A 214 11.25 -8.61 -2.72
CA ASP A 214 11.08 -8.23 -4.13
C ASP A 214 10.50 -6.79 -4.23
N PRO A 215 11.26 -5.77 -3.76
CA PRO A 215 10.80 -4.39 -3.75
C PRO A 215 10.74 -3.82 -5.17
N TYR A 216 9.61 -3.22 -5.53
CA TYR A 216 9.46 -2.55 -6.82
C TYR A 216 8.89 -1.13 -6.71
N ARG A 217 8.50 -0.72 -5.50
CA ARG A 217 7.87 0.54 -5.18
C ARG A 217 7.94 0.79 -3.67
N GLY A 218 7.77 2.03 -3.24
CA GLY A 218 7.71 2.38 -1.82
C GLY A 218 6.80 3.56 -1.57
N ASP A 219 6.93 4.15 -0.39
CA ASP A 219 6.20 5.32 0.07
C ASP A 219 7.17 6.48 0.32
N GLY A 220 7.12 7.49 -0.52
CA GLY A 220 7.99 8.67 -0.42
C GLY A 220 7.73 9.56 0.79
N TYR A 221 6.66 9.30 1.58
CA TYR A 221 6.37 10.01 2.82
C TYR A 221 6.98 9.35 4.05
N ASN A 222 7.45 8.11 3.92
CA ASN A 222 8.02 7.32 5.00
C ASN A 222 9.15 6.43 4.47
N LEU A 223 10.23 7.05 4.07
CA LEU A 223 11.35 6.41 3.39
C LEU A 223 12.65 6.79 4.08
N ALA A 224 13.53 5.83 4.35
CA ALA A 224 14.90 6.07 4.75
C ALA A 224 15.87 5.48 3.73
N LEU A 225 16.92 6.23 3.38
CA LEU A 225 17.93 5.79 2.43
C LEU A 225 19.32 6.31 2.80
N ARG A 226 20.37 5.56 2.43
CA ARG A 226 21.72 6.10 2.51
C ARG A 226 21.86 7.27 1.54
N ARG A 227 22.34 8.40 2.06
CA ARG A 227 22.54 9.63 1.27
C ARG A 227 23.41 9.39 0.04
N GLU A 228 24.42 8.55 0.16
CA GLU A 228 25.32 8.18 -0.92
C GLU A 228 24.59 7.48 -2.07
N LEU A 229 23.62 6.59 -1.79
CA LEU A 229 22.82 5.93 -2.82
C LEU A 229 22.14 6.96 -3.74
N PHE A 230 21.55 8.01 -3.16
CA PHE A 230 20.89 9.07 -3.93
C PHE A 230 21.85 9.73 -4.92
N PHE A 231 23.05 10.11 -4.46
CA PHE A 231 24.02 10.79 -5.32
C PHE A 231 24.69 9.85 -6.33
N ARG A 232 24.98 8.61 -5.94
CA ARG A 232 25.50 7.57 -6.84
C ARG A 232 24.56 7.32 -8.01
N HIS A 233 23.24 7.35 -7.74
CA HIS A 233 22.20 7.21 -8.76
C HIS A 233 21.93 8.51 -9.55
N LYS A 234 22.55 9.63 -9.18
CA LYS A 234 22.30 10.97 -9.73
C LYS A 234 20.88 11.50 -9.42
N GLY A 235 20.31 11.12 -8.31
CA GLY A 235 19.00 11.53 -7.85
C GLY A 235 17.90 11.26 -8.88
N TYR A 236 17.05 12.24 -9.10
CA TYR A 236 15.91 12.14 -10.04
C TYR A 236 16.26 12.48 -11.50
N SER A 237 17.55 12.49 -11.91
CA SER A 237 17.96 12.94 -13.25
C SER A 237 17.28 12.18 -14.39
N ARG A 238 16.98 10.89 -14.21
CA ARG A 238 16.32 10.05 -15.22
C ARG A 238 14.82 10.32 -15.34
N SER A 239 14.19 10.73 -14.25
CA SER A 239 12.73 10.93 -14.18
C SER A 239 12.33 12.40 -13.93
N ILE A 240 13.24 13.37 -14.13
CA ILE A 240 13.01 14.78 -13.78
C ILE A 240 11.90 15.43 -14.60
N GLY A 241 11.70 14.98 -15.83
CA GLY A 241 10.61 15.44 -16.71
C GLY A 241 9.24 14.83 -16.38
N ILE A 242 9.18 13.83 -15.48
CA ILE A 242 7.95 13.20 -15.04
C ILE A 242 7.48 13.91 -13.77
N GLN A 243 6.26 14.44 -13.74
CA GLN A 243 5.72 15.20 -12.61
C GLN A 243 5.61 14.38 -11.32
N SER A 244 5.35 13.08 -11.45
CA SER A 244 5.26 12.08 -10.37
C SER A 244 6.46 11.14 -10.42
N GLY A 245 6.49 10.12 -9.55
CA GLY A 245 7.49 9.05 -9.58
C GLY A 245 8.70 9.34 -8.69
N ASP A 246 8.53 10.17 -7.69
CA ASP A 246 9.53 10.39 -6.63
C ASP A 246 9.59 9.25 -5.64
N ASP A 247 8.50 8.49 -5.52
CA ASP A 247 8.34 7.37 -4.59
C ASP A 247 8.32 6.01 -5.28
N ASP A 248 7.78 5.89 -6.46
CA ASP A 248 7.64 4.61 -7.16
C ASP A 248 8.73 4.38 -8.22
N ILE A 249 8.86 5.28 -9.22
CA ILE A 249 9.87 5.13 -10.27
C ILE A 249 11.28 5.19 -9.67
N PHE A 250 11.53 6.15 -8.77
CA PHE A 250 12.85 6.30 -8.15
C PHE A 250 13.23 5.06 -7.33
N ILE A 251 12.30 4.57 -6.49
CA ILE A 251 12.57 3.37 -5.69
C ILE A 251 12.77 2.16 -6.59
N HIS A 252 11.97 2.00 -7.65
CA HIS A 252 12.18 0.92 -8.62
C HIS A 252 13.57 0.94 -9.26
N GLU A 253 14.10 2.13 -9.52
CA GLU A 253 15.43 2.27 -10.13
C GLU A 253 16.59 1.92 -9.18
N ILE A 254 16.42 2.08 -7.85
CA ILE A 254 17.50 1.93 -6.88
C ILE A 254 17.37 0.72 -5.97
N ALA A 255 16.15 0.18 -5.81
CA ALA A 255 15.88 -0.94 -4.92
C ALA A 255 16.31 -2.27 -5.53
N THR A 256 16.94 -3.10 -4.71
CA THR A 256 17.28 -4.48 -5.02
C THR A 256 16.89 -5.38 -3.84
N PRO A 257 16.75 -6.71 -4.04
CA PRO A 257 16.50 -7.65 -2.95
C PRO A 257 17.52 -7.58 -1.81
N ASP A 258 18.78 -7.27 -2.15
CA ASP A 258 19.89 -7.29 -1.20
C ASP A 258 20.10 -5.97 -0.46
N ASN A 259 19.70 -4.82 -1.07
CA ASN A 259 19.94 -3.49 -0.48
C ASN A 259 18.71 -2.89 0.15
N THR A 260 17.54 -3.53 0.05
CA THR A 260 16.25 -2.95 0.45
C THR A 260 15.53 -3.83 1.46
N THR A 261 15.04 -3.19 2.50
CA THR A 261 14.12 -3.84 3.46
C THR A 261 12.87 -2.99 3.66
N ALA A 262 11.81 -3.58 4.19
CA ALA A 262 10.59 -2.87 4.57
C ALA A 262 10.35 -2.98 6.07
N VAL A 263 9.96 -1.86 6.68
CA VAL A 263 9.63 -1.77 8.11
C VAL A 263 8.14 -1.59 8.26
N LEU A 264 7.52 -2.45 9.04
CA LEU A 264 6.09 -2.39 9.34
C LEU A 264 5.85 -2.71 10.81
N SER A 265 5.68 -1.65 11.59
CA SER A 265 5.21 -1.71 12.97
C SER A 265 4.20 -0.61 13.21
N LEU A 266 3.34 -0.74 14.21
CA LEU A 266 2.37 0.32 14.54
C LEU A 266 3.05 1.62 15.00
N ALA A 267 4.29 1.55 15.49
CA ALA A 267 5.07 2.73 15.89
C ALA A 267 5.73 3.42 14.70
N SER A 268 5.92 2.73 13.56
CA SER A 268 6.56 3.26 12.35
C SER A 268 5.58 3.71 11.27
N ILE A 269 4.28 3.45 11.43
CA ILE A 269 3.27 3.81 10.41
C ILE A 269 2.87 5.28 10.57
N LEU A 270 3.12 6.09 9.56
CA LEU A 270 2.65 7.47 9.53
C LEU A 270 1.19 7.56 9.09
N THR A 271 0.46 8.53 9.61
CA THR A 271 -0.86 8.91 9.11
C THR A 271 -0.77 10.25 8.39
N ILE A 272 -1.16 10.30 7.12
CA ILE A 272 -1.09 11.54 6.32
C ILE A 272 -2.46 12.21 6.34
N GLU A 273 -2.51 13.40 6.91
CA GLU A 273 -3.74 14.16 7.13
C GLU A 273 -3.92 15.21 6.02
N TRP A 274 -5.00 15.07 5.24
CA TRP A 274 -5.34 15.99 4.16
C TRP A 274 -6.63 16.76 4.41
N GLY A 275 -7.28 16.51 5.54
CA GLY A 275 -8.56 17.12 5.90
C GLY A 275 -9.61 16.95 4.80
N ASP A 276 -10.28 18.03 4.44
CA ASP A 276 -11.31 18.03 3.39
C ASP A 276 -10.77 17.69 1.99
N ALA A 277 -9.46 17.86 1.75
CA ALA A 277 -8.84 17.53 0.48
C ALA A 277 -8.62 16.01 0.27
N SER A 278 -8.78 15.16 1.29
CA SER A 278 -8.51 13.71 1.23
C SER A 278 -9.15 13.02 0.01
N SER A 279 -10.37 13.43 -0.37
CA SER A 279 -11.07 12.88 -1.55
C SER A 279 -10.38 13.20 -2.86
N ARG A 280 -9.92 14.45 -3.02
CA ARG A 280 -9.22 14.90 -4.23
C ARG A 280 -7.86 14.24 -4.31
N ILE A 281 -7.10 14.29 -3.22
CA ILE A 281 -5.76 13.71 -3.14
C ILE A 281 -5.77 12.19 -3.41
N TRP A 282 -6.78 11.46 -2.91
CA TRP A 282 -6.93 10.05 -3.23
C TRP A 282 -7.08 9.80 -4.74
N LYS A 283 -7.87 10.64 -5.45
CA LYS A 283 -8.01 10.55 -6.91
C LYS A 283 -6.70 10.87 -7.61
N ASP A 284 -6.07 11.99 -7.24
CA ASP A 284 -4.80 12.43 -7.82
C ASP A 284 -3.70 11.36 -7.63
N ARG A 285 -3.62 10.75 -6.44
CA ARG A 285 -2.69 9.65 -6.18
C ARG A 285 -3.00 8.40 -7.02
N LYS A 286 -4.27 8.09 -7.24
CA LYS A 286 -4.68 6.98 -8.09
C LYS A 286 -4.34 7.22 -9.55
N ASP A 287 -4.54 8.43 -10.06
CA ASP A 287 -4.15 8.84 -11.40
C ASP A 287 -2.63 8.79 -11.58
N GLN A 288 -1.88 9.31 -10.60
CA GLN A 288 -0.42 9.23 -10.60
C GLN A 288 0.07 7.78 -10.67
N TYR A 289 -0.51 6.90 -9.88
CA TYR A 289 -0.13 5.48 -9.85
C TYR A 289 -0.51 4.72 -11.12
N ASP A 290 -1.64 5.05 -11.77
CA ASP A 290 -1.98 4.49 -13.09
C ASP A 290 -0.98 4.97 -14.14
N TYR A 291 -0.61 6.25 -14.11
CA TYR A 291 0.38 6.85 -15.00
C TYR A 291 1.77 6.22 -14.82
N THR A 292 2.30 6.17 -13.60
CA THR A 292 3.65 5.66 -13.31
C THR A 292 3.77 4.15 -13.46
N SER A 293 2.64 3.41 -13.43
CA SER A 293 2.63 1.95 -13.61
C SER A 293 3.29 1.46 -14.90
N HIS A 294 3.38 2.31 -15.92
CA HIS A 294 4.03 1.97 -17.19
C HIS A 294 5.55 1.81 -17.10
N TRP A 295 6.17 2.41 -16.08
CA TRP A 295 7.62 2.29 -15.81
C TRP A 295 7.95 1.21 -14.79
N LEU A 296 6.95 0.56 -14.20
CA LEU A 296 7.11 -0.43 -13.15
C LEU A 296 6.94 -1.87 -13.69
N PRO A 297 7.43 -2.89 -12.97
CA PRO A 297 7.25 -4.27 -13.36
C PRO A 297 5.76 -4.63 -13.50
N GLN A 298 5.39 -5.26 -14.60
CA GLN A 298 3.97 -5.54 -14.88
C GLN A 298 3.41 -6.72 -14.09
N THR A 299 4.24 -7.62 -13.57
CA THR A 299 3.82 -8.81 -12.82
C THR A 299 2.91 -8.48 -11.63
N PRO A 300 3.24 -7.53 -10.72
CA PRO A 300 2.34 -7.19 -9.60
C PRO A 300 0.97 -6.66 -10.06
N PHE A 301 0.94 -5.93 -11.17
CA PHE A 301 -0.32 -5.39 -11.72
C PHE A 301 -1.18 -6.47 -12.36
N THR A 302 -0.56 -7.39 -13.11
CA THR A 302 -1.25 -8.52 -13.74
C THR A 302 -1.84 -9.46 -12.69
N LEU A 303 -1.08 -9.79 -11.64
CA LEU A 303 -1.57 -10.62 -10.54
C LEU A 303 -2.70 -9.95 -9.77
N SER A 304 -2.67 -8.61 -9.64
CA SER A 304 -3.78 -7.86 -9.04
C SER A 304 -5.03 -7.85 -9.92
N GLY A 305 -4.86 -7.79 -11.22
CA GLY A 305 -5.96 -7.94 -12.18
C GLY A 305 -6.56 -9.35 -12.11
N ALA A 306 -5.70 -10.37 -12.06
CA ALA A 306 -6.13 -11.76 -11.86
C ALA A 306 -6.90 -11.93 -10.53
N LEU A 307 -6.41 -11.38 -9.43
CA LEU A 307 -7.13 -11.40 -8.15
C LEU A 307 -8.54 -10.79 -8.30
N SER A 308 -8.63 -9.62 -8.95
CA SER A 308 -9.91 -8.97 -9.19
C SER A 308 -10.85 -9.80 -10.08
N ALA A 309 -10.33 -10.53 -11.06
CA ALA A 309 -11.11 -11.43 -11.91
C ALA A 309 -11.62 -12.66 -11.12
N MET A 310 -10.78 -13.23 -10.25
CA MET A 310 -11.16 -14.39 -9.42
C MET A 310 -12.31 -14.08 -8.47
N GLN A 311 -12.44 -12.81 -8.01
CA GLN A 311 -13.58 -12.36 -7.21
C GLN A 311 -14.94 -12.52 -7.90
N TRP A 312 -14.95 -12.58 -9.22
CA TRP A 312 -16.17 -12.83 -10.01
C TRP A 312 -16.25 -14.27 -10.50
N ILE A 313 -15.14 -14.83 -10.96
CA ILE A 313 -15.11 -16.16 -11.57
C ILE A 313 -15.51 -17.23 -10.55
N ILE A 314 -14.92 -17.21 -9.34
CA ILE A 314 -15.18 -18.24 -8.33
C ILE A 314 -16.65 -18.25 -7.89
N PRO A 315 -17.25 -17.10 -7.46
CA PRO A 315 -18.69 -17.08 -7.15
C PRO A 315 -19.57 -17.49 -8.33
N LEU A 316 -19.28 -17.06 -9.55
CA LEU A 316 -20.08 -17.42 -10.73
C LEU A 316 -20.03 -18.92 -11.01
N LEU A 317 -18.89 -19.57 -10.86
CA LEU A 317 -18.77 -21.03 -11.00
C LEU A 317 -19.59 -21.75 -9.92
N CYS A 318 -19.49 -21.32 -8.64
CA CYS A 318 -20.25 -21.92 -7.55
C CYS A 318 -21.77 -21.69 -7.70
N ILE A 319 -22.18 -20.48 -8.07
CA ILE A 319 -23.60 -20.17 -8.34
C ILE A 319 -24.11 -20.98 -9.52
N GLY A 320 -23.34 -21.10 -10.60
CA GLY A 320 -23.68 -21.91 -11.75
C GLY A 320 -23.87 -23.39 -11.39
N ALA A 321 -22.95 -23.94 -10.58
CA ALA A 321 -23.06 -25.31 -10.08
C ALA A 321 -24.32 -25.50 -9.23
N ILE A 322 -24.58 -24.58 -8.27
CA ILE A 322 -25.77 -24.61 -7.41
C ILE A 322 -27.07 -24.55 -8.25
N LEU A 323 -27.12 -23.67 -9.25
CA LEU A 323 -28.30 -23.55 -10.11
C LEU A 323 -28.55 -24.81 -10.94
N ILE A 324 -27.51 -25.42 -11.51
CA ILE A 324 -27.61 -26.67 -12.24
C ILE A 324 -28.09 -27.79 -11.32
N GLY A 325 -27.49 -27.89 -10.10
CA GLY A 325 -27.92 -28.85 -9.11
C GLY A 325 -29.39 -28.64 -8.67
N ALA A 326 -29.80 -27.38 -8.46
CA ALA A 326 -31.18 -27.05 -8.08
C ALA A 326 -32.20 -27.38 -9.19
N MET A 327 -31.86 -27.07 -10.45
CA MET A 327 -32.69 -27.45 -11.61
C MET A 327 -32.83 -28.98 -11.69
N PHE A 328 -31.72 -29.69 -11.55
CA PHE A 328 -31.72 -31.14 -11.55
C PHE A 328 -32.56 -31.73 -10.40
N LEU A 329 -32.44 -31.16 -9.20
CA LEU A 329 -33.25 -31.59 -8.05
C LEU A 329 -34.74 -31.39 -8.31
N PHE A 330 -35.13 -30.28 -8.92
CA PHE A 330 -36.51 -29.96 -9.23
C PHE A 330 -37.11 -30.92 -10.28
N ASP A 331 -36.35 -31.22 -11.34
CA ASP A 331 -36.76 -32.11 -12.44
C ASP A 331 -36.89 -33.58 -11.97
N ASN A 332 -36.11 -33.99 -10.94
CA ASN A 332 -36.07 -35.37 -10.44
C ASN A 332 -36.82 -35.58 -9.15
N LEU A 333 -37.56 -34.61 -8.62
CA LEU A 333 -38.42 -34.75 -7.44
C LEU A 333 -39.45 -35.89 -7.57
N ALA A 334 -39.77 -36.34 -8.78
CA ALA A 334 -40.69 -37.45 -9.12
C ALA A 334 -39.98 -38.73 -9.55
N SER A 335 -38.63 -38.80 -9.58
CA SER A 335 -37.85 -39.89 -10.18
C SER A 335 -36.80 -40.41 -9.16
N ASP A 336 -35.96 -41.30 -9.55
CA ASP A 336 -35.06 -42.16 -8.79
C ASP A 336 -34.26 -41.52 -7.64
N HIS A 337 -34.22 -42.18 -6.47
CA HIS A 337 -33.64 -41.65 -5.21
C HIS A 337 -32.09 -41.54 -5.21
N SER A 338 -31.37 -42.30 -6.06
CA SER A 338 -29.90 -42.33 -6.01
C SER A 338 -29.26 -41.07 -6.54
N GLU A 339 -29.79 -40.48 -7.62
CA GLU A 339 -29.29 -39.24 -8.22
C GLU A 339 -29.69 -38.01 -7.41
N MET A 340 -30.84 -38.08 -6.71
CA MET A 340 -31.26 -37.06 -5.75
C MET A 340 -30.26 -36.89 -4.60
N ILE A 341 -29.69 -37.95 -4.08
CA ILE A 341 -28.70 -37.92 -2.99
C ILE A 341 -27.42 -37.21 -3.47
N GLN A 342 -26.96 -37.48 -4.71
CA GLN A 342 -25.76 -36.82 -5.25
C GLN A 342 -25.95 -35.30 -5.39
N THR A 343 -27.12 -34.85 -5.79
CA THR A 343 -27.46 -33.43 -5.90
C THR A 343 -27.58 -32.75 -4.52
N LEU A 344 -28.16 -33.45 -3.57
CA LEU A 344 -28.24 -32.98 -2.17
C LEU A 344 -26.85 -32.80 -1.52
N VAL A 345 -25.83 -33.49 -2.02
CA VAL A 345 -24.44 -33.33 -1.56
C VAL A 345 -23.73 -32.22 -2.35
N GLU A 346 -23.95 -32.11 -3.67
CA GLU A 346 -23.27 -31.17 -4.55
C GLU A 346 -23.55 -29.71 -4.17
N ILE A 347 -24.82 -29.35 -3.98
CA ILE A 347 -25.23 -27.97 -3.64
C ILE A 347 -24.54 -27.46 -2.36
N PRO A 348 -24.58 -28.18 -1.21
CA PRO A 348 -23.83 -27.80 -0.03
C PRO A 348 -22.32 -27.73 -0.24
N VAL A 349 -21.73 -28.60 -1.05
CA VAL A 349 -20.29 -28.58 -1.34
C VAL A 349 -19.91 -27.33 -2.12
N ALA A 350 -20.66 -26.95 -3.15
CA ALA A 350 -20.44 -25.71 -3.88
C ALA A 350 -20.59 -24.47 -2.98
N ALA A 351 -21.59 -24.47 -2.10
CA ALA A 351 -21.78 -23.41 -1.11
C ALA A 351 -20.62 -23.35 -0.08
N LEU A 352 -20.11 -24.50 0.36
CA LEU A 352 -18.95 -24.60 1.26
C LEU A 352 -17.66 -24.12 0.59
N VAL A 353 -17.45 -24.41 -0.71
CA VAL A 353 -16.30 -23.89 -1.47
C VAL A 353 -16.35 -22.36 -1.53
N TRP A 354 -17.49 -21.78 -1.88
CA TRP A 354 -17.63 -20.34 -1.89
C TRP A 354 -17.51 -19.70 -0.51
N GLY A 355 -18.21 -20.23 0.48
CA GLY A 355 -18.14 -19.75 1.87
C GLY A 355 -16.73 -19.87 2.46
N GLY A 356 -16.05 -20.99 2.19
CA GLY A 356 -14.66 -21.22 2.59
C GLY A 356 -13.68 -20.22 1.93
N PHE A 357 -13.87 -19.93 0.65
CA PHE A 357 -13.11 -18.90 -0.05
C PHE A 357 -13.30 -17.52 0.57
N LEU A 358 -14.56 -17.09 0.79
CA LEU A 358 -14.87 -15.82 1.45
C LEU A 358 -14.28 -15.74 2.86
N LEU A 359 -14.38 -16.81 3.63
CA LEU A 359 -13.79 -16.86 4.97
C LEU A 359 -12.26 -16.71 4.93
N ALA A 360 -11.59 -17.41 4.00
CA ALA A 360 -10.15 -17.31 3.82
C ALA A 360 -9.72 -15.89 3.47
N GLU A 361 -10.45 -15.25 2.56
CA GLU A 361 -10.20 -13.85 2.19
C GLU A 361 -10.37 -12.90 3.38
N ILE A 362 -11.46 -13.03 4.13
CA ILE A 362 -11.70 -12.20 5.31
C ILE A 362 -10.59 -12.39 6.34
N LEU A 363 -10.13 -13.61 6.57
CA LEU A 363 -9.06 -13.90 7.53
C LEU A 363 -7.70 -13.32 7.08
N VAL A 364 -7.35 -13.48 5.81
CA VAL A 364 -6.11 -12.90 5.24
C VAL A 364 -6.15 -11.38 5.32
N TYR A 365 -7.25 -10.77 4.86
CA TYR A 365 -7.42 -9.34 4.90
C TYR A 365 -7.39 -8.78 6.33
N ARG A 366 -8.13 -9.40 7.26
CA ARG A 366 -8.16 -8.97 8.66
C ARG A 366 -6.78 -8.93 9.29
N ARG A 367 -5.95 -9.96 9.02
CA ARG A 367 -4.57 -10.01 9.52
C ARG A 367 -3.71 -8.92 8.88
N CYS A 368 -3.80 -8.75 7.57
CA CYS A 368 -3.11 -7.70 6.83
C CYS A 368 -3.49 -6.31 7.33
N ALA A 369 -4.79 -6.01 7.41
CA ALA A 369 -5.31 -4.71 7.86
C ALA A 369 -4.90 -4.38 9.31
N ALA A 370 -4.91 -5.37 10.20
CA ALA A 370 -4.47 -5.20 11.58
C ALA A 370 -2.98 -4.80 11.68
N ARG A 371 -2.13 -5.35 10.79
CA ARG A 371 -0.70 -4.99 10.72
C ARG A 371 -0.46 -3.61 10.10
N MET A 372 -1.34 -3.18 9.21
CA MET A 372 -1.29 -1.87 8.56
C MET A 372 -2.07 -0.77 9.33
N GLY A 373 -2.53 -1.04 10.55
CA GLY A 373 -3.24 -0.06 11.37
C GLY A 373 -4.72 0.17 11.00
N ALA A 374 -5.27 -0.60 10.07
CA ALA A 374 -6.64 -0.44 9.57
C ALA A 374 -7.53 -1.64 9.94
N THR A 375 -8.06 -1.67 11.15
CA THR A 375 -8.76 -2.86 11.67
C THR A 375 -10.26 -2.91 11.40
N ARG A 376 -10.89 -1.83 10.98
CA ARG A 376 -12.35 -1.69 11.02
C ARG A 376 -13.13 -2.14 9.79
N LEU A 377 -12.47 -2.45 8.66
CA LEU A 377 -13.12 -2.66 7.36
C LEU A 377 -13.28 -4.13 6.93
N TRP A 378 -12.87 -5.10 7.73
CA TRP A 378 -12.86 -6.53 7.36
C TRP A 378 -14.26 -7.08 7.00
N TRP A 379 -15.33 -6.55 7.59
CA TRP A 379 -16.71 -6.96 7.33
C TRP A 379 -17.25 -6.52 5.97
N ALA A 380 -16.72 -5.40 5.44
CA ALA A 380 -17.13 -4.86 4.14
C ALA A 380 -16.34 -5.46 2.97
N LEU A 381 -15.30 -6.23 3.25
CA LEU A 381 -14.39 -6.80 2.26
C LEU A 381 -15.09 -7.52 1.10
N PRO A 382 -16.02 -8.48 1.33
CA PRO A 382 -16.64 -9.22 0.23
C PRO A 382 -17.33 -8.29 -0.77
N TRP A 383 -17.99 -7.26 -0.28
CA TRP A 383 -18.69 -6.28 -1.11
C TRP A 383 -17.73 -5.36 -1.87
N PHE A 384 -16.71 -4.85 -1.18
CA PHE A 384 -15.75 -3.94 -1.78
C PHE A 384 -14.85 -4.63 -2.81
N MET A 385 -14.50 -5.88 -2.61
CA MET A 385 -13.75 -6.66 -3.59
C MET A 385 -14.56 -6.89 -4.89
N LEU A 386 -15.85 -7.17 -4.79
CA LEU A 386 -16.73 -7.28 -5.94
C LEU A 386 -16.93 -5.95 -6.68
N ILE A 387 -17.02 -4.84 -5.97
CA ILE A 387 -17.25 -3.52 -6.56
C ILE A 387 -15.94 -2.92 -7.14
N LYS A 388 -14.79 -3.25 -6.59
CA LYS A 388 -13.49 -2.66 -6.96
C LYS A 388 -13.19 -2.68 -8.46
N PRO A 389 -13.37 -3.79 -9.20
CA PRO A 389 -13.13 -3.81 -10.66
C PRO A 389 -14.02 -2.82 -11.41
N ILE A 390 -15.28 -2.69 -11.00
CA ILE A 390 -16.24 -1.76 -11.60
C ILE A 390 -15.83 -0.31 -11.31
N CYS A 391 -15.49 0.00 -10.06
CA CYS A 391 -15.01 1.33 -9.68
C CYS A 391 -13.72 1.71 -10.43
N ASN A 392 -12.80 0.79 -10.60
CA ASN A 392 -11.57 1.01 -11.36
C ASN A 392 -11.86 1.26 -12.84
N LEU A 393 -12.79 0.52 -13.44
CA LEU A 393 -13.20 0.74 -14.83
C LEU A 393 -13.83 2.12 -15.00
N ILE A 394 -14.78 2.49 -14.13
CA ILE A 394 -15.42 3.82 -14.15
C ILE A 394 -14.38 4.93 -13.97
N PHE A 395 -13.43 4.74 -13.04
CA PHE A 395 -12.37 5.69 -12.80
C PHE A 395 -11.53 5.92 -14.06
N ARG A 396 -11.04 4.86 -14.70
CA ARG A 396 -10.26 4.91 -15.95
C ARG A 396 -11.02 5.54 -17.11
N LEU A 397 -12.33 5.26 -17.24
CA LEU A 397 -13.15 5.86 -18.30
C LEU A 397 -13.37 7.36 -18.11
N ARG A 398 -13.39 7.86 -16.87
CA ARG A 398 -13.58 9.29 -16.54
C ARG A 398 -12.29 10.10 -16.66
N HIS A 399 -11.13 9.46 -16.51
CA HIS A 399 -9.80 10.11 -16.44
C HIS A 399 -8.92 9.76 -17.67
N ARG A 400 -9.49 9.12 -18.71
CA ARG A 400 -8.84 9.00 -20.02
C ARG A 400 -8.95 10.37 -20.73
N HIS A 401 -7.92 11.19 -20.57
CA HIS A 401 -7.65 12.35 -21.39
C HIS A 401 -6.26 12.26 -22.00
#